data_9b46c5ed5fa3cc779488723ecdaae297
#
_entry.id   9b46c5ed5fa3cc779488723ecdaae297
#
_cell.length_a   1.000
_cell.length_b   1.000
_cell.length_c   1.000
_cell.angle_alpha   90.00
_cell.angle_beta   90.00
_cell.angle_gamma   90.00
#
_symmetry.space_group_name_H-M   'P 1'
#
loop_
_entity.id
_entity.type
_entity.pdbx_description
1 polymer ?
#
loop_
_entity_poly.entity_id
_entity_poly.type
_entity_poly.pdbx_seq_one_letter_code
_entity_poly.pdbx_strand_id
1 'polypeptide(L)'
;MSLLSFFEWLAHTRASVAMAESVWAFPIIESIHVLSLCLFLGMATILDLRLLSLVMRDLPVSEVATRLLPWTAAGFVLMIVSGVLTFLNAPVRYYENIFFRIKVAALVLAGLNAWIFDAGIWRRVASWDRDVVTPFMARLAGGFSLVLWACIVVAGRMIAYNWFDKVTK
;
A
#
# COMPACT_ATOMS: atom_id res chain seq x y z
N MET A 1 -7.74 -4.23 -28.08
CA MET A 1 -8.68 -4.25 -26.92
C MET A 1 -8.42 -2.99 -26.11
N SER A 2 -9.44 -2.17 -25.82
CA SER A 2 -9.29 -1.03 -24.93
C SER A 2 -9.16 -1.54 -23.48
N LEU A 3 -8.48 -0.79 -22.61
CA LEU A 3 -8.40 -1.14 -21.19
C LEU A 3 -9.80 -1.27 -20.56
N LEU A 4 -10.75 -0.46 -21.01
CA LEU A 4 -12.13 -0.52 -20.54
C LEU A 4 -12.76 -1.88 -20.87
N SER A 5 -12.61 -2.39 -22.11
CA SER A 5 -13.14 -3.71 -22.49
C SER A 5 -12.58 -4.86 -21.66
N PHE A 6 -11.33 -4.72 -21.17
CA PHE A 6 -10.76 -5.69 -20.24
C PHE A 6 -11.45 -5.64 -18.87
N PHE A 7 -11.73 -4.45 -18.33
CA PHE A 7 -12.43 -4.33 -17.04
C PHE A 7 -13.90 -4.72 -17.13
N GLU A 8 -14.56 -4.47 -18.26
CA GLU A 8 -15.90 -4.99 -18.54
C GLU A 8 -15.91 -6.52 -18.57
N TRP A 9 -14.97 -7.14 -19.28
CA TRP A 9 -14.82 -8.59 -19.26
C TRP A 9 -14.57 -9.12 -17.84
N LEU A 10 -13.70 -8.46 -17.07
CA LEU A 10 -13.38 -8.85 -15.69
C LEU A 10 -14.62 -8.79 -14.79
N ALA A 11 -15.50 -7.78 -14.97
CA ALA A 11 -16.73 -7.63 -14.22
C ALA A 11 -17.73 -8.80 -14.46
N HIS A 12 -17.65 -9.46 -15.61
CA HIS A 12 -18.50 -10.61 -15.96
C HIS A 12 -17.88 -11.97 -15.58
N THR A 13 -16.72 -11.99 -14.95
CA THR A 13 -16.13 -13.24 -14.47
C THR A 13 -16.91 -13.80 -13.27
N ARG A 14 -16.89 -15.13 -13.10
CA ARG A 14 -17.55 -15.80 -11.98
C ARG A 14 -17.13 -15.25 -10.63
N ALA A 15 -15.85 -14.90 -10.50
CA ALA A 15 -15.30 -14.32 -9.27
C ALA A 15 -15.91 -12.93 -8.95
N SER A 16 -15.96 -12.03 -9.95
CA SER A 16 -16.56 -10.70 -9.80
C SER A 16 -18.05 -10.78 -9.50
N VAL A 17 -18.79 -11.62 -10.23
CA VAL A 17 -20.23 -11.80 -10.00
C VAL A 17 -20.48 -12.36 -8.60
N ALA A 18 -19.77 -13.40 -8.16
CA ALA A 18 -19.92 -13.96 -6.82
C ALA A 18 -19.60 -12.94 -5.70
N MET A 19 -18.61 -12.07 -5.94
CA MET A 19 -18.28 -10.98 -5.02
C MET A 19 -19.37 -9.91 -4.96
N ALA A 20 -19.92 -9.51 -6.12
CA ALA A 20 -20.94 -8.47 -6.20
C ALA A 20 -22.31 -8.91 -5.65
N GLU A 21 -22.67 -10.18 -5.81
CA GLU A 21 -23.93 -10.74 -5.35
C GLU A 21 -23.94 -11.11 -3.85
N SER A 22 -22.77 -11.27 -3.24
CA SER A 22 -22.67 -11.66 -1.84
C SER A 22 -22.78 -10.48 -0.90
N VAL A 23 -23.82 -10.46 -0.08
CA VAL A 23 -24.07 -9.43 0.95
C VAL A 23 -22.95 -9.40 2.00
N TRP A 24 -22.31 -10.53 2.30
CA TRP A 24 -21.31 -10.66 3.37
C TRP A 24 -19.85 -10.59 2.88
N ALA A 25 -19.59 -10.97 1.63
CA ALA A 25 -18.22 -11.06 1.14
C ALA A 25 -17.52 -9.69 1.15
N PHE A 26 -18.15 -8.67 0.63
CA PHE A 26 -17.54 -7.34 0.56
C PHE A 26 -17.23 -6.75 1.94
N PRO A 27 -18.15 -6.67 2.93
CA PRO A 27 -17.84 -6.14 4.25
C PRO A 27 -16.72 -6.92 4.98
N ILE A 28 -16.71 -8.24 4.86
CA ILE A 28 -15.67 -9.08 5.50
C ILE A 28 -14.31 -8.81 4.87
N ILE A 29 -14.23 -8.82 3.53
CA ILE A 29 -12.97 -8.61 2.82
C ILE A 29 -12.46 -7.19 3.03
N GLU A 30 -13.33 -6.19 3.03
CA GLU A 30 -12.96 -4.81 3.32
C GLU A 30 -12.41 -4.68 4.75
N SER A 31 -13.04 -5.33 5.73
CA SER A 31 -12.55 -5.35 7.12
C SER A 31 -11.16 -5.98 7.22
N ILE A 32 -10.94 -7.12 6.55
CA ILE A 32 -9.65 -7.78 6.47
C ILE A 32 -8.62 -6.85 5.80
N HIS A 33 -9.01 -6.16 4.72
CA HIS A 33 -8.14 -5.21 4.03
C HIS A 33 -7.69 -4.07 4.93
N VAL A 34 -8.62 -3.47 5.67
CA VAL A 34 -8.31 -2.38 6.60
C VAL A 34 -7.41 -2.85 7.75
N LEU A 35 -7.70 -4.01 8.36
CA LEU A 35 -6.87 -4.56 9.43
C LEU A 35 -5.45 -4.90 8.93
N SER A 36 -5.36 -5.50 7.75
CA SER A 36 -4.07 -5.81 7.10
C SER A 36 -3.28 -4.55 6.77
N LEU A 37 -3.97 -3.50 6.32
CA LEU A 37 -3.38 -2.19 6.06
C LEU A 37 -2.84 -1.58 7.36
N CYS A 38 -3.59 -1.64 8.46
CA CYS A 38 -3.13 -1.14 9.77
C CYS A 38 -1.88 -1.89 10.24
N LEU A 39 -1.84 -3.20 10.10
CA LEU A 39 -0.67 -4.01 10.45
C LEU A 39 0.54 -3.63 9.60
N PHE A 40 0.38 -3.66 8.28
CA PHE A 40 1.46 -3.32 7.33
C PHE A 40 1.97 -1.90 7.55
N LEU A 41 1.05 -0.92 7.56
CA LEU A 41 1.40 0.49 7.65
C LEU A 41 2.00 0.84 9.01
N GLY A 42 1.51 0.24 10.09
CA GLY A 42 2.06 0.43 11.42
C GLY A 42 3.52 -0.01 11.50
N MET A 43 3.84 -1.20 11.00
CA MET A 43 5.22 -1.72 10.99
C MET A 43 6.13 -0.93 10.05
N ALA A 44 5.64 -0.60 8.84
CA ALA A 44 6.39 0.22 7.88
C ALA A 44 6.68 1.62 8.43
N THR A 45 5.69 2.26 9.06
CA THR A 45 5.86 3.58 9.68
C THR A 45 6.93 3.58 10.77
N ILE A 46 6.99 2.55 11.62
CA ILE A 46 8.03 2.45 12.66
C ILE A 46 9.42 2.39 12.01
N LEU A 47 9.58 1.61 10.95
CA LEU A 47 10.84 1.53 10.23
C LEU A 47 11.19 2.86 9.55
N ASP A 48 10.24 3.50 8.88
CA ASP A 48 10.44 4.80 8.24
C ASP A 48 10.83 5.88 9.25
N LEU A 49 10.18 5.92 10.43
CA LEU A 49 10.55 6.83 11.51
C LEU A 49 11.95 6.52 12.08
N ARG A 50 12.37 5.25 12.12
CA ARG A 50 13.74 4.89 12.49
C ARG A 50 14.73 5.37 11.41
N LEU A 51 14.41 5.22 10.12
CA LEU A 51 15.20 5.75 9.02
C LEU A 51 15.31 7.28 9.08
N LEU A 52 14.27 7.97 9.53
CA LEU A 52 14.30 9.42 9.77
C LEU A 52 15.08 9.81 11.04
N SER A 53 15.57 8.85 11.80
CA SER A 53 16.24 9.06 13.08
C SER A 53 15.37 9.76 14.12
N LEU A 54 14.05 9.50 14.09
CA LEU A 54 13.09 10.07 15.03
C LEU A 54 12.79 9.16 16.23
N VAL A 55 12.82 7.82 16.00
CA VAL A 55 12.52 6.81 17.02
C VAL A 55 13.61 5.75 17.06
N MET A 56 13.72 5.02 18.18
CA MET A 56 14.60 3.84 18.37
C MET A 56 16.07 4.10 17.95
N ARG A 57 16.60 5.28 18.22
CA ARG A 57 17.94 5.67 17.79
C ARG A 57 19.05 4.80 18.37
N ASP A 58 18.80 4.20 19.52
CA ASP A 58 19.75 3.36 20.25
C ASP A 58 19.84 1.93 19.71
N LEU A 59 18.90 1.55 18.80
CA LEU A 59 18.86 0.23 18.19
C LEU A 59 19.44 0.26 16.77
N PRO A 60 20.20 -0.77 16.36
CA PRO A 60 20.62 -0.93 14.98
C PRO A 60 19.41 -0.96 14.02
N VAL A 61 19.54 -0.31 12.87
CA VAL A 61 18.46 -0.29 11.86
C VAL A 61 18.11 -1.69 11.39
N SER A 62 19.13 -2.53 11.21
CA SER A 62 18.97 -3.94 10.81
C SER A 62 18.18 -4.75 11.84
N GLU A 63 18.40 -4.50 13.13
CA GLU A 63 17.65 -5.17 14.20
C GLU A 63 16.18 -4.78 14.17
N VAL A 64 15.89 -3.49 14.05
CA VAL A 64 14.52 -2.98 13.93
C VAL A 64 13.84 -3.58 12.69
N ALA A 65 14.51 -3.53 11.54
CA ALA A 65 13.98 -4.10 10.30
C ALA A 65 13.71 -5.60 10.42
N THR A 66 14.64 -6.39 10.96
CA THR A 66 14.49 -7.84 11.10
C THR A 66 13.30 -8.22 11.99
N ARG A 67 13.06 -7.46 13.05
CA ARG A 67 11.92 -7.69 13.95
C ARG A 67 10.58 -7.31 13.31
N LEU A 68 10.54 -6.27 12.49
CA LEU A 68 9.30 -5.78 11.87
C LEU A 68 8.97 -6.47 10.55
N LEU A 69 9.98 -6.92 9.79
CA LEU A 69 9.82 -7.47 8.45
C LEU A 69 8.81 -8.61 8.33
N PRO A 70 8.76 -9.63 9.23
CA PRO A 70 7.77 -10.72 9.13
C PRO A 70 6.34 -10.20 9.20
N TRP A 71 6.07 -9.25 10.09
CA TRP A 71 4.74 -8.65 10.28
C TRP A 71 4.37 -7.74 9.14
N THR A 72 5.34 -6.95 8.66
CA THR A 72 5.19 -6.09 7.47
C THR A 72 4.87 -6.94 6.24
N ALA A 73 5.60 -8.04 6.02
CA ALA A 73 5.37 -8.94 4.90
C ALA A 73 4.00 -9.63 4.99
N ALA A 74 3.62 -10.15 6.16
CA ALA A 74 2.31 -10.76 6.37
C ALA A 74 1.18 -9.76 6.11
N GLY A 75 1.26 -8.56 6.69
CA GLY A 75 0.29 -7.49 6.46
C GLY A 75 0.21 -7.08 5.00
N PHE A 76 1.36 -6.98 4.30
CA PHE A 76 1.42 -6.64 2.88
C PHE A 76 0.74 -7.69 2.00
N VAL A 77 1.05 -8.97 2.20
CA VAL A 77 0.43 -10.05 1.42
C VAL A 77 -1.09 -10.06 1.60
N LEU A 78 -1.56 -10.01 2.85
CA LEU A 78 -2.99 -9.97 3.15
C LEU A 78 -3.66 -8.72 2.56
N MET A 79 -2.99 -7.56 2.62
CA MET A 79 -3.49 -6.31 2.04
C MET A 79 -3.61 -6.40 0.51
N ILE A 80 -2.64 -7.00 -0.18
CA ILE A 80 -2.69 -7.19 -1.64
C ILE A 80 -3.81 -8.15 -2.02
N VAL A 81 -3.89 -9.32 -1.37
CA VAL A 81 -4.94 -10.32 -1.66
C VAL A 81 -6.33 -9.74 -1.44
N SER A 82 -6.57 -9.13 -0.27
CA SER A 82 -7.87 -8.52 0.05
C SER A 82 -8.17 -7.32 -0.86
N GLY A 83 -7.16 -6.53 -1.24
CA GLY A 83 -7.30 -5.41 -2.16
C GLY A 83 -7.72 -5.85 -3.57
N VAL A 84 -7.15 -6.96 -4.08
CA VAL A 84 -7.56 -7.56 -5.35
C VAL A 84 -9.01 -8.05 -5.26
N LEU A 85 -9.39 -8.73 -4.18
CA LEU A 85 -10.77 -9.18 -3.98
C LEU A 85 -11.76 -8.00 -3.89
N THR A 86 -11.40 -6.94 -3.17
CA THR A 86 -12.21 -5.71 -3.11
C THR A 86 -12.36 -5.08 -4.51
N PHE A 87 -11.29 -5.07 -5.31
CA PHE A 87 -11.33 -4.57 -6.68
C PHE A 87 -12.29 -5.38 -7.56
N LEU A 88 -12.32 -6.71 -7.42
CA LEU A 88 -13.23 -7.59 -8.20
C LEU A 88 -14.71 -7.31 -7.94
N ASN A 89 -15.07 -6.70 -6.82
CA ASN A 89 -16.47 -6.35 -6.54
C ASN A 89 -17.08 -5.35 -7.55
N ALA A 90 -16.29 -4.40 -8.07
CA ALA A 90 -16.76 -3.40 -9.03
C ALA A 90 -15.62 -2.88 -9.95
N PRO A 91 -15.03 -3.72 -10.83
CA PRO A 91 -13.80 -3.36 -11.55
C PRO A 91 -13.93 -2.11 -12.43
N VAL A 92 -15.04 -1.95 -13.12
CA VAL A 92 -15.29 -0.79 -14.00
C VAL A 92 -15.38 0.50 -13.18
N ARG A 93 -16.13 0.49 -12.07
CA ARG A 93 -16.26 1.64 -11.18
C ARG A 93 -14.90 2.08 -10.64
N TYR A 94 -14.06 1.15 -10.19
CA TYR A 94 -12.71 1.47 -9.72
C TYR A 94 -11.83 2.03 -10.85
N TYR A 95 -11.91 1.46 -12.04
CA TYR A 95 -11.14 1.94 -13.20
C TYR A 95 -11.47 3.39 -13.56
N GLU A 96 -12.74 3.78 -13.50
CA GLU A 96 -13.21 5.14 -13.84
C GLU A 96 -12.90 6.15 -12.73
N ASN A 97 -12.70 5.70 -11.49
CA ASN A 97 -12.48 6.55 -10.34
C ASN A 97 -11.07 7.15 -10.33
N ILE A 98 -10.98 8.49 -10.30
CA ILE A 98 -9.69 9.22 -10.34
C ILE A 98 -8.81 8.90 -9.11
N PHE A 99 -9.41 8.75 -7.93
CA PHE A 99 -8.67 8.44 -6.72
C PHE A 99 -8.08 7.04 -6.73
N PHE A 100 -8.75 6.08 -7.40
CA PHE A 100 -8.17 4.76 -7.62
C PHE A 100 -6.93 4.83 -8.51
N ARG A 101 -6.94 5.63 -9.57
CA ARG A 101 -5.77 5.85 -10.43
C ARG A 101 -4.62 6.51 -9.68
N ILE A 102 -4.91 7.52 -8.83
CA ILE A 102 -3.91 8.16 -7.96
C ILE A 102 -3.33 7.12 -6.98
N LYS A 103 -4.18 6.31 -6.35
CA LYS A 103 -3.76 5.23 -5.44
C LYS A 103 -2.83 4.24 -6.14
N VAL A 104 -3.17 3.78 -7.35
CA VAL A 104 -2.33 2.85 -8.12
C VAL A 104 -1.00 3.48 -8.47
N ALA A 105 -0.97 4.72 -8.95
CA ALA A 105 0.27 5.44 -9.23
C ALA A 105 1.16 5.58 -7.98
N ALA A 106 0.56 5.96 -6.85
CA ALA A 106 1.29 6.07 -5.59
C ALA A 106 1.81 4.71 -5.08
N LEU A 107 1.07 3.60 -5.29
CA LEU A 107 1.54 2.24 -4.98
C LEU A 107 2.74 1.84 -5.83
N VAL A 108 2.75 2.17 -7.13
CA VAL A 108 3.90 1.93 -8.01
C VAL A 108 5.12 2.72 -7.54
N LEU A 109 4.94 4.00 -7.19
CA LEU A 109 6.01 4.83 -6.66
C LEU A 109 6.52 4.33 -5.30
N ALA A 110 5.65 3.85 -4.41
CA ALA A 110 6.05 3.25 -3.14
C ALA A 110 6.86 1.97 -3.35
N GLY A 111 6.43 1.11 -4.26
CA GLY A 111 7.17 -0.10 -4.64
C GLY A 111 8.54 0.24 -5.24
N LEU A 112 8.61 1.24 -6.11
CA LEU A 112 9.87 1.72 -6.69
C LEU A 112 10.81 2.31 -5.63
N ASN A 113 10.27 3.10 -4.69
CA ASN A 113 11.04 3.64 -3.57
C ASN A 113 11.61 2.51 -2.69
N ALA A 114 10.81 1.51 -2.35
CA ALA A 114 11.27 0.36 -1.58
C ALA A 114 12.35 -0.44 -2.33
N TRP A 115 12.17 -0.65 -3.63
CA TRP A 115 13.16 -1.35 -4.47
C TRP A 115 14.48 -0.59 -4.58
N ILE A 116 14.45 0.72 -4.80
CA ILE A 116 15.66 1.57 -4.86
C ILE A 116 16.37 1.56 -3.50
N PHE A 117 15.61 1.63 -2.41
CA PHE A 117 16.16 1.56 -1.05
C PHE A 117 16.87 0.22 -0.81
N ASP A 118 16.21 -0.89 -1.12
CA ASP A 118 16.77 -2.24 -0.94
C ASP A 118 18.01 -2.47 -1.84
N ALA A 119 17.88 -2.17 -3.13
CA ALA A 119 18.95 -2.43 -4.10
C ALA A 119 20.21 -1.57 -3.89
N GLY A 120 20.06 -0.37 -3.31
CA GLY A 120 21.15 0.60 -3.15
C GLY A 120 21.57 0.79 -1.70
N ILE A 121 20.69 1.37 -0.90
CA ILE A 121 21.01 1.90 0.44
C ILE A 121 21.14 0.76 1.44
N TRP A 122 20.20 -0.19 1.42
CA TRP A 122 20.17 -1.32 2.35
C TRP A 122 21.37 -2.25 2.22
N ARG A 123 21.89 -2.46 1.01
CA ARG A 123 23.09 -3.28 0.78
C ARG A 123 24.32 -2.77 1.52
N ARG A 124 24.34 -1.50 1.90
CA ARG A 124 25.42 -0.86 2.64
C ARG A 124 25.08 -0.63 4.11
N VAL A 125 24.00 -1.24 4.60
CA VAL A 125 23.49 -1.01 5.98
C VAL A 125 24.58 -1.25 7.02
N ALA A 126 25.42 -2.25 6.88
CA ALA A 126 26.49 -2.57 7.80
C ALA A 126 27.46 -1.39 8.09
N SER A 127 27.58 -0.42 7.17
CA SER A 127 28.47 0.74 7.33
C SER A 127 27.84 1.88 8.15
N TRP A 128 26.51 1.88 8.37
CA TRP A 128 25.78 2.94 9.06
C TRP A 128 24.69 2.42 10.01
N ASP A 129 24.64 1.11 10.23
CA ASP A 129 23.58 0.41 10.98
C ASP A 129 23.35 0.96 12.40
N ARG A 130 24.45 1.35 13.05
CA ARG A 130 24.45 1.87 14.43
C ARG A 130 24.53 3.39 14.52
N ASP A 131 24.47 4.08 13.40
CA ASP A 131 24.53 5.53 13.41
C ASP A 131 23.28 6.10 14.08
N VAL A 132 23.49 7.04 15.00
CA VAL A 132 22.41 7.78 15.65
C VAL A 132 21.60 8.56 14.63
N VAL A 133 22.27 9.06 13.58
CA VAL A 133 21.66 9.75 12.44
C VAL A 133 21.96 8.95 11.18
N THR A 134 20.94 8.39 10.57
CA THR A 134 21.06 7.60 9.34
C THR A 134 21.49 8.47 8.16
N PRO A 135 22.07 7.88 7.10
CA PRO A 135 22.47 8.60 5.89
C PRO A 135 21.32 9.37 5.27
N PHE A 136 21.63 10.50 4.65
CA PHE A 136 20.61 11.37 4.04
C PHE A 136 19.68 10.62 3.06
N MET A 137 20.22 9.73 2.24
CA MET A 137 19.42 8.94 1.28
C MET A 137 18.46 7.97 1.99
N ALA A 138 18.84 7.39 3.13
CA ALA A 138 17.95 6.54 3.91
C ALA A 138 16.80 7.37 4.52
N ARG A 139 17.11 8.58 5.02
CA ARG A 139 16.10 9.52 5.54
C ARG A 139 15.14 9.97 4.44
N LEU A 140 15.66 10.26 3.25
CA LEU A 140 14.84 10.62 2.09
C LEU A 140 13.88 9.49 1.72
N ALA A 141 14.38 8.25 1.64
CA ALA A 141 13.54 7.09 1.32
C ALA A 141 12.44 6.88 2.35
N GLY A 142 12.74 6.97 3.65
CA GLY A 142 11.74 6.87 4.72
C GLY A 142 10.72 8.01 4.69
N GLY A 143 11.15 9.25 4.50
CA GLY A 143 10.26 10.40 4.40
C GLY A 143 9.33 10.32 3.18
N PHE A 144 9.86 9.92 2.03
CA PHE A 144 9.08 9.73 0.80
C PHE A 144 8.09 8.57 0.94
N SER A 145 8.50 7.47 1.59
CA SER A 145 7.62 6.35 1.94
C SER A 145 6.40 6.83 2.74
N LEU A 146 6.60 7.57 3.82
CA LEU A 146 5.51 8.09 4.66
C LEU A 146 4.52 8.97 3.87
N VAL A 147 5.04 9.86 3.00
CA VAL A 147 4.20 10.73 2.16
C VAL A 147 3.37 9.89 1.18
N LEU A 148 3.99 8.91 0.52
CA LEU A 148 3.29 8.03 -0.42
C LEU A 148 2.22 7.21 0.27
N TRP A 149 2.51 6.64 1.44
CA TRP A 149 1.52 5.87 2.19
C TRP A 149 0.37 6.73 2.70
N ALA A 150 0.63 7.96 3.15
CA ALA A 150 -0.42 8.92 3.49
C ALA A 150 -1.31 9.22 2.26
N CYS A 151 -0.71 9.44 1.09
CA CYS A 151 -1.43 9.64 -0.16
C CYS A 151 -2.29 8.42 -0.53
N ILE A 152 -1.75 7.18 -0.42
CA ILE A 152 -2.46 5.93 -0.70
C ILE A 152 -3.67 5.76 0.21
N VAL A 153 -3.51 6.03 1.51
CA VAL A 153 -4.61 5.91 2.49
C VAL A 153 -5.70 6.94 2.20
N VAL A 154 -5.32 8.21 1.99
CA VAL A 154 -6.27 9.28 1.67
C VAL A 154 -6.99 8.98 0.35
N ALA A 155 -6.26 8.65 -0.71
CA ALA A 155 -6.87 8.29 -2.00
C ALA A 155 -7.79 7.08 -1.85
N GLY A 156 -7.38 6.05 -1.10
CA GLY A 156 -8.22 4.88 -0.80
C GLY A 156 -9.52 5.24 -0.11
N ARG A 157 -9.48 6.17 0.85
CA ARG A 157 -10.69 6.65 1.53
C ARG A 157 -11.59 7.48 0.61
N MET A 158 -10.99 8.29 -0.26
CA MET A 158 -11.72 9.15 -1.20
C MET A 158 -12.48 8.37 -2.28
N ILE A 159 -12.07 7.12 -2.59
CA ILE A 159 -12.80 6.24 -3.52
C ILE A 159 -14.25 6.01 -3.05
N ALA A 160 -14.50 5.99 -1.74
CA ALA A 160 -15.84 5.79 -1.20
C ALA A 160 -16.79 6.99 -1.43
N TYR A 161 -16.23 8.18 -1.71
CA TYR A 161 -17.00 9.39 -1.95
C TYR A 161 -17.09 9.64 -3.48
N ASN A 162 -18.29 9.58 -4.03
CA ASN A 162 -18.56 9.73 -5.47
C ASN A 162 -18.50 11.19 -5.94
N TRP A 163 -17.57 12.00 -5.45
CA TRP A 163 -17.53 13.44 -5.76
C TRP A 163 -17.30 13.78 -7.23
N PHE A 164 -16.70 12.88 -7.98
CA PHE A 164 -16.39 13.05 -9.39
C PHE A 164 -17.02 11.96 -10.29
N ASP A 165 -17.88 11.10 -9.72
CA ASP A 165 -18.63 10.19 -10.55
C ASP A 165 -19.57 11.03 -11.43
N LYS A 166 -19.42 10.91 -12.73
CA LYS A 166 -20.40 11.48 -13.64
C LYS A 166 -21.74 10.84 -13.33
N VAL A 167 -22.65 11.62 -12.74
CA VAL A 167 -24.03 11.21 -12.61
C VAL A 167 -24.56 11.05 -14.03
N THR A 168 -24.49 9.85 -14.59
CA THR A 168 -25.23 9.48 -15.77
C THR A 168 -26.69 9.45 -15.34
N LYS A 169 -27.37 10.59 -15.58
CA LYS A 169 -28.82 10.67 -15.55
C LYS A 169 -29.39 9.85 -16.69
#